data_57a882c1366297d6e4c526dbadb0ffa1
#
_entry.id   57a882c1366297d6e4c526dbadb0ffa1
#
_cell.length_a   1.000
_cell.length_b   1.000
_cell.length_c   1.000
_cell.angle_alpha   90.00
_cell.angle_beta   90.00
_cell.angle_gamma   90.00
#
_symmetry.space_group_name_H-M   'P 1'
#
loop_
_entity.id
_entity.type
_entity.pdbx_description
1 polymer ?
#
loop_
_entity_poly.entity_id
_entity_poly.type
_entity_poly.pdbx_seq_one_letter_code
_entity_poly.pdbx_strand_id
1 'polypeptide(L)'
;MFHKKSIKMLLVLTVLSVLLLTACGQTEDSTNTPGTTAATPTTAPAQDTSTTGDSLQSAVPTTSPTIVVQLNGLASELSNFDQKTEQGSDAVTVHFNGSSATITGEGCSLTDSILNITAPGTYVLSGIFNGQVRAHVDKTEKVRLVLNNASISCADGPAIIITSADKVGITLADGTNNTLSDGKTYADISDKAPNACVFSKDDLTINGNGSLTVNGNFHNGIDTSNDLKLVSGTINVIAKNHALKGNDSVSVFGGSITVNGGNDGIKSDTEGEAGKGFFYMNGGTLDITAADDGIQAISSIRIDSGSVSFHVQDDATNCDGSIAIAEGVVK
;
A
#
# COMPACT_ATOMS: atom_id res chain seq x y z
N MET A 1 40.84 25.39 -30.92
CA MET A 1 40.64 26.79 -30.57
C MET A 1 39.33 27.27 -31.19
N PHE A 2 38.20 26.99 -30.54
CA PHE A 2 36.92 27.62 -30.84
C PHE A 2 36.07 27.57 -29.56
N HIS A 3 35.86 28.76 -28.94
CA HIS A 3 34.99 28.98 -27.80
C HIS A 3 33.54 28.95 -28.26
N LYS A 4 32.69 28.12 -27.59
CA LYS A 4 31.24 28.26 -27.67
C LYS A 4 30.77 28.95 -26.39
N LYS A 5 30.28 30.19 -26.53
CA LYS A 5 29.60 30.98 -25.48
C LYS A 5 28.22 30.41 -25.25
N SER A 6 27.91 30.08 -23.97
CA SER A 6 26.56 29.79 -23.50
C SER A 6 25.77 31.09 -23.35
N ILE A 7 24.61 31.17 -23.98
CA ILE A 7 23.64 32.24 -23.80
C ILE A 7 22.65 31.75 -22.71
N LYS A 8 22.66 32.42 -21.58
CA LYS A 8 21.62 32.25 -20.51
C LYS A 8 20.43 33.12 -20.91
N MET A 9 19.30 32.49 -21.18
CA MET A 9 18.01 33.15 -21.38
C MET A 9 17.32 33.29 -20.02
N LEU A 10 17.20 34.53 -19.56
CA LEU A 10 16.52 34.92 -18.33
C LEU A 10 15.05 35.15 -18.67
N LEU A 11 14.16 34.27 -18.21
CA LEU A 11 12.71 34.46 -18.34
C LEU A 11 12.20 35.20 -17.10
N VAL A 12 11.80 36.43 -17.27
CA VAL A 12 11.14 37.26 -16.23
C VAL A 12 9.64 36.98 -16.29
N LEU A 13 9.08 36.37 -15.26
CA LEU A 13 7.64 36.16 -15.11
C LEU A 13 7.07 37.28 -14.22
N THR A 14 6.30 38.17 -14.80
CA THR A 14 5.57 39.23 -14.07
C THR A 14 4.27 38.63 -13.51
N VAL A 15 4.14 38.68 -12.19
CA VAL A 15 2.90 38.33 -11.47
C VAL A 15 1.99 39.54 -11.47
N LEU A 16 0.81 39.41 -12.05
CA LEU A 16 -0.29 40.39 -12.00
C LEU A 16 -1.27 39.97 -10.89
N SER A 17 -1.22 40.67 -9.77
CA SER A 17 -2.18 40.53 -8.67
C SER A 17 -3.44 41.34 -8.96
N VAL A 18 -4.59 40.69 -9.05
CA VAL A 18 -5.90 41.35 -9.04
C VAL A 18 -6.55 41.17 -7.67
N LEU A 19 -6.68 42.29 -6.99
CA LEU A 19 -7.40 42.46 -5.74
C LEU A 19 -8.86 42.77 -6.05
N LEU A 20 -9.82 41.98 -5.57
CA LEU A 20 -11.24 42.33 -5.56
C LEU A 20 -11.77 42.27 -4.14
N LEU A 21 -12.02 43.46 -3.59
CA LEU A 21 -12.86 43.71 -2.41
C LEU A 21 -14.31 43.82 -2.85
N THR A 22 -15.25 43.23 -2.09
CA THR A 22 -16.59 43.75 -1.78
C THR A 22 -17.15 42.90 -0.66
N ALA A 23 -17.33 43.41 0.48
CA ALA A 23 -18.32 44.29 1.10
C ALA A 23 -19.54 43.53 1.63
N CYS A 24 -19.56 43.51 2.91
CA CYS A 24 -20.52 43.45 3.99
C CYS A 24 -21.99 43.69 3.60
N GLY A 25 -22.90 42.92 4.24
CA GLY A 25 -24.35 43.23 4.35
C GLY A 25 -24.95 42.38 5.45
N GLN A 26 -25.09 42.98 6.64
CA GLN A 26 -25.90 42.48 7.76
C GLN A 26 -27.35 42.91 7.57
N THR A 27 -28.31 42.13 8.12
CA THR A 27 -29.47 42.54 8.95
C THR A 27 -30.30 41.30 9.28
N GLU A 28 -30.39 40.99 10.55
CA GLU A 28 -31.43 41.18 11.59
C GLU A 28 -32.62 40.22 11.51
N ASP A 29 -32.67 39.35 12.47
CA ASP A 29 -33.55 39.13 13.64
C ASP A 29 -35.06 39.33 13.42
N SER A 30 -35.86 38.28 13.69
CA SER A 30 -37.14 38.39 14.42
C SER A 30 -37.62 37.03 14.92
N THR A 31 -37.70 36.94 16.20
CA THR A 31 -38.43 36.03 17.07
C THR A 31 -39.93 35.90 16.75
N ASN A 32 -40.53 34.72 16.85
CA ASN A 32 -41.75 34.49 17.65
C ASN A 32 -42.16 32.99 17.69
N THR A 33 -42.27 32.44 18.89
CA THR A 33 -43.11 31.35 19.34
C THR A 33 -44.28 32.00 20.10
N PRO A 34 -45.42 31.36 20.49
CA PRO A 34 -45.83 29.95 20.45
C PRO A 34 -47.32 29.75 20.04
N GLY A 35 -47.79 28.50 19.95
CA GLY A 35 -49.24 28.20 19.88
C GLY A 35 -49.57 26.71 19.88
N THR A 36 -49.77 26.18 21.08
CA THR A 36 -50.37 24.90 21.43
C THR A 36 -51.80 24.78 20.92
N THR A 37 -52.22 23.59 20.40
CA THR A 37 -53.50 22.95 20.83
C THR A 37 -53.53 21.47 20.36
N ALA A 38 -53.83 20.61 21.30
CA ALA A 38 -54.18 19.19 21.17
C ALA A 38 -55.67 19.01 20.85
N ALA A 39 -56.01 17.95 20.13
CA ALA A 39 -57.32 17.29 20.25
C ALA A 39 -57.21 15.84 19.75
N THR A 40 -57.51 14.92 20.65
CA THR A 40 -57.76 13.49 20.50
C THR A 40 -59.28 13.28 20.51
N PRO A 41 -59.84 12.05 20.48
CA PRO A 41 -60.07 11.12 19.35
C PRO A 41 -61.61 10.89 19.15
N THR A 42 -62.03 10.19 18.15
CA THR A 42 -63.39 9.60 18.11
C THR A 42 -63.35 8.19 17.50
N THR A 43 -64.00 7.30 18.24
CA THR A 43 -64.21 5.87 18.14
C THR A 43 -65.13 5.45 17.00
N ALA A 44 -64.93 4.21 16.59
CA ALA A 44 -65.63 3.24 15.75
C ALA A 44 -67.20 3.31 15.69
N PRO A 45 -67.88 2.54 14.76
CA PRO A 45 -68.05 1.11 14.97
C PRO A 45 -67.97 0.21 13.72
N ALA A 46 -67.83 -1.07 14.03
CA ALA A 46 -67.79 -2.21 13.14
C ALA A 46 -69.13 -2.52 12.46
N GLN A 47 -69.08 -3.10 11.28
CA GLN A 47 -70.10 -4.04 10.79
C GLN A 47 -69.50 -5.11 9.89
N ASP A 48 -69.81 -6.30 10.26
CA ASP A 48 -69.47 -7.63 9.75
C ASP A 48 -70.36 -7.92 8.51
N THR A 49 -69.77 -8.45 7.42
CA THR A 49 -70.45 -9.41 6.56
C THR A 49 -69.42 -10.31 5.84
N SER A 50 -69.49 -11.55 6.23
CA SER A 50 -68.85 -12.69 5.57
C SER A 50 -69.33 -12.85 4.12
N THR A 51 -68.39 -13.11 3.18
CA THR A 51 -68.64 -14.01 2.04
C THR A 51 -67.36 -14.73 1.61
N THR A 52 -67.53 -15.98 1.50
CA THR A 52 -66.63 -17.07 1.10
C THR A 52 -65.96 -16.85 -0.23
N GLY A 53 -64.68 -17.29 -0.31
CA GLY A 53 -64.11 -18.04 -1.45
C GLY A 53 -63.33 -17.24 -2.47
N ASP A 54 -62.07 -17.29 -2.43
CA ASP A 54 -61.27 -18.02 -3.43
C ASP A 54 -59.76 -17.79 -3.13
N SER A 55 -59.09 -18.88 -2.82
CA SER A 55 -57.65 -18.89 -2.61
C SER A 55 -56.92 -18.83 -3.96
N LEU A 56 -56.59 -17.63 -4.41
CA LEU A 56 -55.53 -17.47 -5.40
C LEU A 56 -54.23 -17.10 -4.63
N GLN A 57 -53.54 -18.14 -4.20
CA GLN A 57 -52.19 -18.07 -3.70
C GLN A 57 -51.27 -17.73 -4.90
N SER A 58 -51.20 -16.43 -5.18
CA SER A 58 -50.18 -15.91 -6.11
C SER A 58 -48.82 -16.12 -5.43
N ALA A 59 -48.12 -17.17 -5.80
CA ALA A 59 -46.71 -17.33 -5.46
C ALA A 59 -45.94 -16.15 -6.08
N VAL A 60 -45.65 -15.15 -5.25
CA VAL A 60 -44.64 -14.12 -5.59
C VAL A 60 -43.31 -14.88 -5.66
N PRO A 61 -42.65 -14.92 -6.82
CA PRO A 61 -41.31 -15.47 -6.88
C PRO A 61 -40.39 -14.57 -6.07
N THR A 62 -40.00 -15.03 -4.87
CA THR A 62 -38.92 -14.44 -4.08
C THR A 62 -37.58 -14.78 -4.68
N THR A 63 -37.35 -14.41 -5.92
CA THR A 63 -36.01 -14.23 -6.44
C THR A 63 -35.66 -12.77 -6.27
N SER A 64 -35.03 -12.43 -5.15
CA SER A 64 -34.28 -11.17 -5.10
C SER A 64 -33.39 -11.12 -6.34
N PRO A 65 -33.46 -10.08 -7.15
CA PRO A 65 -32.54 -9.96 -8.26
C PRO A 65 -31.10 -10.00 -7.70
N THR A 66 -30.34 -11.02 -8.07
CA THR A 66 -28.91 -11.03 -7.81
C THR A 66 -28.34 -9.91 -8.66
N ILE A 67 -28.09 -8.78 -8.04
CA ILE A 67 -27.37 -7.69 -8.69
C ILE A 67 -25.94 -8.19 -8.83
N VAL A 68 -25.58 -8.68 -10.01
CA VAL A 68 -24.18 -8.95 -10.34
C VAL A 68 -23.53 -7.59 -10.55
N VAL A 69 -22.93 -7.06 -9.49
CA VAL A 69 -22.07 -5.89 -9.59
C VAL A 69 -20.82 -6.35 -10.32
N GLN A 70 -20.69 -5.98 -11.59
CA GLN A 70 -19.41 -6.12 -12.28
C GLN A 70 -18.44 -5.12 -11.69
N LEU A 71 -17.45 -5.64 -10.92
CA LEU A 71 -16.38 -4.82 -10.40
C LEU A 71 -15.48 -4.40 -11.57
N ASN A 72 -15.47 -3.12 -11.87
CA ASN A 72 -14.57 -2.53 -12.85
C ASN A 72 -13.28 -2.11 -12.15
N GLY A 73 -12.20 -2.06 -12.91
CA GLY A 73 -10.87 -1.69 -12.42
C GLY A 73 -9.83 -2.76 -12.72
N LEU A 74 -8.59 -2.40 -12.53
CA LEU A 74 -7.45 -3.27 -12.77
C LEU A 74 -7.33 -4.33 -11.68
N ALA A 75 -6.90 -5.52 -12.06
CA ALA A 75 -6.61 -6.64 -11.16
C ALA A 75 -5.20 -7.16 -11.44
N SER A 76 -4.58 -7.70 -10.41
CA SER A 76 -3.25 -8.29 -10.46
C SER A 76 -3.32 -9.80 -10.33
N GLU A 77 -2.32 -10.50 -10.83
CA GLU A 77 -2.18 -11.94 -10.73
C GLU A 77 -0.86 -12.34 -10.06
N LEU A 78 -0.85 -13.51 -9.44
CA LEU A 78 0.33 -14.09 -8.82
C LEU A 78 1.02 -15.07 -9.77
N SER A 79 2.31 -14.84 -10.02
CA SER A 79 3.17 -15.81 -10.68
C SER A 79 3.59 -16.95 -9.74
N ASN A 80 4.17 -18.02 -10.27
CA ASN A 80 4.75 -19.09 -9.45
C ASN A 80 5.87 -18.55 -8.52
N PHE A 81 6.60 -17.53 -8.95
CA PHE A 81 7.62 -16.90 -8.13
C PHE A 81 6.99 -16.17 -6.92
N ASP A 82 5.89 -15.48 -7.11
CA ASP A 82 5.21 -14.74 -6.04
C ASP A 82 4.67 -15.68 -4.94
N GLN A 83 4.30 -16.90 -5.30
CA GLN A 83 3.70 -17.89 -4.40
C GLN A 83 4.73 -18.80 -3.72
N LYS A 84 5.95 -18.92 -4.28
CA LYS A 84 6.98 -19.81 -3.75
C LYS A 84 7.51 -19.30 -2.42
N THR A 85 7.48 -20.14 -1.38
CA THR A 85 8.01 -19.86 -0.03
C THR A 85 9.17 -20.76 0.38
N GLU A 86 9.41 -21.85 -0.35
CA GLU A 86 10.48 -22.80 -0.05
C GLU A 86 11.86 -22.17 -0.33
N GLN A 87 12.79 -22.43 0.57
CA GLN A 87 14.16 -21.90 0.48
C GLN A 87 14.98 -22.60 -0.61
N GLY A 88 14.74 -23.91 -0.81
CA GLY A 88 15.61 -24.76 -1.64
C GLY A 88 16.87 -25.22 -0.92
N SER A 89 17.49 -26.28 -1.43
CA SER A 89 18.72 -26.86 -0.87
C SER A 89 19.99 -26.11 -1.27
N ASP A 90 19.88 -25.26 -2.27
CA ASP A 90 20.94 -24.44 -2.88
C ASP A 90 20.96 -22.99 -2.36
N ALA A 91 20.17 -22.71 -1.34
CA ALA A 91 20.10 -21.38 -0.75
C ALA A 91 21.43 -20.97 -0.09
N VAL A 92 21.86 -19.76 -0.40
CA VAL A 92 22.99 -19.11 0.29
C VAL A 92 22.54 -18.68 1.68
N THR A 93 23.29 -19.05 2.72
CA THR A 93 22.98 -18.62 4.07
C THR A 93 23.88 -17.49 4.53
N VAL A 94 23.28 -16.46 5.11
CA VAL A 94 23.95 -15.28 5.64
C VAL A 94 23.53 -15.10 7.09
N HIS A 95 24.45 -15.32 8.02
CA HIS A 95 24.20 -15.08 9.44
C HIS A 95 24.93 -13.81 9.88
N PHE A 96 24.15 -12.79 10.22
CA PHE A 96 24.65 -11.48 10.64
C PHE A 96 25.05 -11.46 12.12
N ASN A 97 26.10 -10.70 12.40
CA ASN A 97 26.58 -10.40 13.76
C ASN A 97 27.10 -8.94 13.81
N GLY A 98 26.20 -7.99 14.10
CA GLY A 98 26.51 -6.56 14.04
C GLY A 98 26.79 -6.09 12.62
N SER A 99 27.97 -5.57 12.35
CA SER A 99 28.43 -5.15 11.02
C SER A 99 29.17 -6.24 10.24
N SER A 100 29.21 -7.47 10.75
CA SER A 100 29.83 -8.62 10.11
C SER A 100 28.82 -9.70 9.75
N ALA A 101 29.20 -10.64 8.90
CA ALA A 101 28.37 -11.80 8.57
C ALA A 101 29.23 -13.04 8.32
N THR A 102 28.67 -14.22 8.61
CA THR A 102 29.14 -15.50 8.11
C THR A 102 28.32 -15.89 6.90
N ILE A 103 28.96 -16.08 5.77
CA ILE A 103 28.32 -16.43 4.49
C ILE A 103 28.69 -17.85 4.12
N THR A 104 27.70 -18.66 3.77
CA THR A 104 27.88 -20.02 3.24
C THR A 104 27.20 -20.10 1.88
N GLY A 105 27.95 -20.30 0.82
CA GLY A 105 27.53 -20.24 -0.58
C GLY A 105 28.18 -19.08 -1.31
N GLU A 106 27.78 -18.90 -2.56
CA GLU A 106 28.33 -17.90 -3.49
C GLU A 106 27.25 -16.90 -3.93
N GLY A 107 27.63 -15.82 -4.63
CA GLY A 107 26.71 -14.84 -5.20
C GLY A 107 26.44 -13.62 -4.34
N CYS A 108 27.01 -13.55 -3.13
CA CYS A 108 27.02 -12.34 -2.32
C CYS A 108 28.34 -12.11 -1.60
N SER A 109 28.58 -10.88 -1.19
CA SER A 109 29.78 -10.49 -0.41
C SER A 109 29.43 -9.36 0.54
N LEU A 110 30.13 -9.30 1.68
CA LEU A 110 30.00 -8.21 2.65
C LEU A 110 31.20 -7.28 2.55
N THR A 111 30.94 -6.00 2.32
CA THR A 111 31.95 -4.94 2.27
C THR A 111 31.39 -3.68 2.92
N ASP A 112 32.12 -3.07 3.85
CA ASP A 112 31.75 -1.82 4.52
C ASP A 112 30.34 -1.83 5.11
N SER A 113 29.95 -2.93 5.77
CA SER A 113 28.58 -3.16 6.29
C SER A 113 27.49 -3.13 5.20
N ILE A 114 27.82 -3.43 3.95
CA ILE A 114 26.89 -3.64 2.86
C ILE A 114 26.98 -5.08 2.38
N LEU A 115 25.89 -5.85 2.54
CA LEU A 115 25.77 -7.15 1.90
C LEU A 115 25.38 -6.94 0.44
N ASN A 116 26.32 -7.14 -0.48
CA ASN A 116 26.10 -7.03 -1.91
C ASN A 116 25.71 -8.41 -2.47
N ILE A 117 24.51 -8.53 -3.01
CA ILE A 117 23.99 -9.69 -3.73
C ILE A 117 24.12 -9.39 -5.21
N THR A 118 24.93 -10.17 -5.92
CA THR A 118 25.30 -9.93 -7.33
C THR A 118 24.97 -11.10 -8.24
N ALA A 119 24.42 -12.21 -7.70
CA ALA A 119 23.93 -13.34 -8.49
C ALA A 119 22.48 -13.67 -8.15
N PRO A 120 21.70 -14.22 -9.11
CA PRO A 120 20.35 -14.70 -8.84
C PRO A 120 20.37 -15.87 -7.84
N GLY A 121 19.25 -16.10 -7.17
CA GLY A 121 19.12 -17.20 -6.23
C GLY A 121 18.35 -16.86 -4.98
N THR A 122 18.45 -17.76 -3.99
CA THR A 122 17.79 -17.61 -2.68
C THR A 122 18.85 -17.37 -1.60
N TYR A 123 18.65 -16.33 -0.81
CA TYR A 123 19.54 -15.90 0.28
C TYR A 123 18.76 -15.92 1.60
N VAL A 124 19.17 -16.78 2.53
CA VAL A 124 18.57 -16.88 3.86
C VAL A 124 19.33 -15.97 4.82
N LEU A 125 18.67 -14.91 5.24
CA LEU A 125 19.23 -13.85 6.09
C LEU A 125 18.77 -14.06 7.53
N SER A 126 19.70 -14.08 8.47
CA SER A 126 19.40 -14.27 9.90
C SER A 126 20.33 -13.44 10.80
N GLY A 127 19.90 -13.20 12.05
CA GLY A 127 20.69 -12.48 13.04
C GLY A 127 20.53 -10.96 12.95
N ILE A 128 21.42 -10.21 13.60
CA ILE A 128 21.36 -8.74 13.71
C ILE A 128 22.39 -8.12 12.78
N PHE A 129 21.95 -7.24 11.90
CA PHE A 129 22.78 -6.52 10.95
C PHE A 129 22.66 -5.01 11.12
N ASN A 130 23.78 -4.36 11.41
CA ASN A 130 23.93 -2.92 11.41
C ASN A 130 24.56 -2.50 10.08
N GLY A 131 23.75 -2.47 9.04
CA GLY A 131 24.18 -2.22 7.67
C GLY A 131 23.04 -2.35 6.67
N GLN A 132 23.40 -2.41 5.40
CA GLN A 132 22.47 -2.43 4.26
C GLN A 132 22.56 -3.73 3.48
N VAL A 133 21.41 -4.30 3.08
CA VAL A 133 21.36 -5.36 2.07
C VAL A 133 21.08 -4.74 0.71
N ARG A 134 21.96 -4.99 -0.26
CA ARG A 134 21.86 -4.46 -1.63
C ARG A 134 21.81 -5.60 -2.63
N ALA A 135 20.79 -5.63 -3.48
CA ALA A 135 20.69 -6.56 -4.60
C ALA A 135 20.86 -5.83 -5.94
N HIS A 136 21.74 -6.38 -6.77
CA HIS A 136 21.95 -5.92 -8.13
C HIS A 136 22.30 -7.12 -9.01
N VAL A 137 21.32 -7.61 -9.75
CA VAL A 137 21.47 -8.72 -10.70
C VAL A 137 20.98 -8.29 -12.08
N ASP A 138 21.13 -9.16 -13.07
CA ASP A 138 20.60 -8.88 -14.40
C ASP A 138 19.07 -8.67 -14.38
N LYS A 139 18.57 -7.83 -15.25
CA LYS A 139 17.13 -7.49 -15.38
C LYS A 139 16.24 -8.68 -15.78
N THR A 140 16.81 -9.80 -16.15
CA THR A 140 16.11 -11.04 -16.46
C THR A 140 16.13 -12.05 -15.31
N GLU A 141 16.82 -11.71 -14.21
CA GLU A 141 17.10 -12.62 -13.11
C GLU A 141 16.31 -12.25 -11.84
N LYS A 142 16.05 -13.26 -11.02
CA LYS A 142 15.24 -13.13 -9.80
C LYS A 142 16.08 -13.39 -8.55
N VAL A 143 15.78 -12.65 -7.50
CA VAL A 143 16.39 -12.82 -6.18
C VAL A 143 15.30 -13.08 -5.13
N ARG A 144 15.56 -14.03 -4.23
CA ARG A 144 14.72 -14.26 -3.06
C ARG A 144 15.52 -14.04 -1.77
N LEU A 145 15.02 -13.12 -0.95
CA LEU A 145 15.54 -12.86 0.39
C LEU A 145 14.61 -13.55 1.39
N VAL A 146 15.07 -14.61 2.03
CA VAL A 146 14.33 -15.29 3.09
C VAL A 146 14.75 -14.69 4.43
N LEU A 147 13.86 -13.99 5.09
CA LEU A 147 14.11 -13.44 6.42
C LEU A 147 13.79 -14.48 7.48
N ASN A 148 14.81 -14.89 8.24
CA ASN A 148 14.75 -15.93 9.26
C ASN A 148 15.26 -15.40 10.61
N ASN A 149 14.42 -14.70 11.36
CA ASN A 149 14.79 -13.91 12.53
C ASN A 149 15.91 -12.90 12.23
N ALA A 150 15.73 -12.16 11.14
CA ALA A 150 16.65 -11.12 10.72
C ALA A 150 16.21 -9.75 11.27
N SER A 151 17.15 -9.03 11.88
CA SER A 151 16.99 -7.64 12.28
C SER A 151 18.03 -6.80 11.52
N ILE A 152 17.60 -6.00 10.56
CA ILE A 152 18.49 -5.21 9.69
C ILE A 152 18.22 -3.74 9.94
N SER A 153 19.27 -2.99 10.30
CA SER A 153 19.19 -1.56 10.56
C SER A 153 20.30 -0.81 9.84
N CYS A 154 19.95 0.12 8.97
CA CYS A 154 20.88 1.00 8.28
C CYS A 154 20.76 2.42 8.86
N ALA A 155 21.86 3.02 9.29
CA ALA A 155 21.83 4.30 10.00
C ALA A 155 21.64 5.51 9.06
N ASP A 156 22.02 5.39 7.79
CA ASP A 156 22.14 6.51 6.83
C ASP A 156 21.61 6.17 5.41
N GLY A 157 20.74 5.17 5.34
CA GLY A 157 20.13 4.72 4.08
C GLY A 157 19.04 3.66 4.29
N PRO A 158 18.52 3.06 3.20
CA PRO A 158 17.63 1.92 3.25
C PRO A 158 18.21 0.72 3.99
N ALA A 159 17.38 -0.04 4.70
CA ALA A 159 17.77 -1.34 5.22
C ALA A 159 17.97 -2.37 4.08
N ILE A 160 17.06 -2.34 3.10
CA ILE A 160 17.15 -3.16 1.86
C ILE A 160 16.99 -2.26 0.65
N ILE A 161 17.90 -2.39 -0.31
CA ILE A 161 17.83 -1.71 -1.60
C ILE A 161 18.02 -2.68 -2.76
N ILE A 162 17.07 -2.69 -3.69
CA ILE A 162 17.16 -3.41 -4.96
C ILE A 162 17.39 -2.38 -6.06
N THR A 163 18.51 -2.47 -6.74
CA THR A 163 18.89 -1.54 -7.81
C THR A 163 18.70 -2.11 -9.19
N SER A 164 18.64 -3.43 -9.34
CA SER A 164 18.36 -4.13 -10.60
C SER A 164 18.01 -5.60 -10.33
N ALA A 165 16.89 -6.07 -10.90
CA ALA A 165 16.46 -7.46 -11.01
C ALA A 165 15.31 -7.55 -12.03
N ASP A 166 14.83 -8.75 -12.39
CA ASP A 166 13.50 -8.93 -12.97
C ASP A 166 12.44 -8.78 -11.86
N LYS A 167 12.65 -9.53 -10.76
CA LYS A 167 11.75 -9.51 -9.59
C LYS A 167 12.50 -9.89 -8.32
N VAL A 168 12.12 -9.28 -7.19
CA VAL A 168 12.59 -9.69 -5.87
C VAL A 168 11.45 -10.19 -5.00
N GLY A 169 11.67 -11.33 -4.33
CA GLY A 169 10.80 -11.86 -3.29
C GLY A 169 11.43 -11.67 -1.91
N ILE A 170 10.67 -11.15 -0.96
CA ILE A 170 10.99 -11.20 0.47
C ILE A 170 10.08 -12.25 1.08
N THR A 171 10.66 -13.37 1.51
CA THR A 171 9.92 -14.48 2.14
C THR A 171 10.15 -14.46 3.64
N LEU A 172 9.07 -14.42 4.41
CA LEU A 172 9.09 -14.46 5.87
C LEU A 172 9.05 -15.92 6.31
N ALA A 173 10.17 -16.44 6.83
CA ALA A 173 10.24 -17.82 7.26
C ALA A 173 9.23 -18.10 8.39
N ASP A 174 8.68 -19.31 8.41
CA ASP A 174 7.62 -19.69 9.33
C ASP A 174 8.03 -19.52 10.80
N GLY A 175 7.15 -18.90 11.59
CA GLY A 175 7.36 -18.71 13.02
C GLY A 175 8.45 -17.70 13.39
N THR A 176 8.96 -16.93 12.44
CA THR A 176 10.02 -15.93 12.66
C THR A 176 9.48 -14.52 12.83
N ASN A 177 10.27 -13.71 13.54
CA ASN A 177 10.02 -12.27 13.68
C ASN A 177 11.19 -11.50 13.07
N ASN A 178 10.88 -10.66 12.08
CA ASN A 178 11.88 -9.93 11.33
C ASN A 178 11.63 -8.41 11.47
N THR A 179 12.71 -7.64 11.51
CA THR A 179 12.64 -6.18 11.63
C THR A 179 13.57 -5.52 10.63
N LEU A 180 13.05 -4.55 9.90
CA LEU A 180 13.82 -3.70 9.00
C LEU A 180 13.65 -2.24 9.47
N SER A 181 14.75 -1.52 9.56
CA SER A 181 14.74 -0.13 10.01
C SER A 181 15.77 0.68 9.23
N ASP A 182 15.36 1.80 8.70
CA ASP A 182 16.25 2.74 8.04
C ASP A 182 16.73 3.84 8.98
N GLY A 183 17.64 4.67 8.48
CA GLY A 183 18.12 5.86 9.17
C GLY A 183 17.09 6.98 9.21
N LYS A 184 17.23 7.88 10.18
CA LYS A 184 16.43 9.13 10.22
C LYS A 184 16.86 10.15 9.16
N THR A 185 18.05 10.00 8.63
CA THR A 185 18.64 10.82 7.56
C THR A 185 19.37 9.90 6.62
N TYR A 186 19.39 10.24 5.34
CA TYR A 186 20.10 9.47 4.33
C TYR A 186 21.33 10.21 3.86
N ALA A 187 22.39 9.46 3.54
CA ALA A 187 23.62 10.03 2.98
C ALA A 187 23.43 10.57 1.55
N ASP A 188 22.60 9.89 0.75
CA ASP A 188 22.18 10.36 -0.58
C ASP A 188 20.73 10.85 -0.53
N ILE A 189 20.54 12.14 -0.79
CA ILE A 189 19.25 12.84 -0.84
C ILE A 189 18.98 13.47 -2.22
N SER A 190 19.66 12.99 -3.27
CA SER A 190 19.42 13.45 -4.64
C SER A 190 18.00 13.08 -5.12
N ASP A 191 17.46 13.79 -6.11
CA ASP A 191 16.09 13.63 -6.60
C ASP A 191 15.70 12.19 -7.02
N LYS A 192 16.69 11.34 -7.29
CA LYS A 192 16.48 9.94 -7.67
C LYS A 192 17.03 8.95 -6.65
N ALA A 193 17.42 9.44 -5.47
CA ALA A 193 17.88 8.59 -4.39
C ALA A 193 16.73 7.74 -3.84
N PRO A 194 17.03 6.53 -3.34
CA PRO A 194 16.08 5.74 -2.58
C PRO A 194 15.55 6.52 -1.37
N ASN A 195 14.26 6.43 -1.12
CA ASN A 195 13.60 7.18 -0.04
C ASN A 195 12.71 6.31 0.85
N ALA A 196 13.01 5.02 0.94
CA ALA A 196 12.25 4.06 1.75
C ALA A 196 13.15 3.10 2.53
N CYS A 197 12.64 2.58 3.64
CA CYS A 197 13.34 1.55 4.42
C CYS A 197 13.61 0.28 3.58
N VAL A 198 12.63 -0.13 2.77
CA VAL A 198 12.78 -1.13 1.71
C VAL A 198 12.49 -0.44 0.38
N PHE A 199 13.51 -0.32 -0.46
CA PHE A 199 13.40 0.31 -1.77
C PHE A 199 13.72 -0.67 -2.88
N SER A 200 12.84 -0.75 -3.90
CA SER A 200 13.07 -1.53 -5.10
C SER A 200 12.86 -0.72 -6.37
N LYS A 201 13.77 -0.87 -7.35
CA LYS A 201 13.55 -0.35 -8.71
C LYS A 201 12.71 -1.28 -9.58
N ASP A 202 12.46 -2.49 -9.10
CA ASP A 202 11.82 -3.57 -9.84
C ASP A 202 10.72 -4.20 -8.98
N ASP A 203 9.94 -5.12 -9.56
CA ASP A 203 8.85 -5.80 -8.87
C ASP A 203 9.27 -6.37 -7.52
N LEU A 204 8.46 -6.15 -6.51
CA LEU A 204 8.67 -6.63 -5.16
C LEU A 204 7.47 -7.43 -4.66
N THR A 205 7.72 -8.67 -4.23
CA THR A 205 6.71 -9.51 -3.60
C THR A 205 7.10 -9.86 -2.16
N ILE A 206 6.16 -9.76 -1.22
CA ILE A 206 6.33 -10.22 0.16
C ILE A 206 5.39 -11.39 0.41
N ASN A 207 5.93 -12.52 0.89
CA ASN A 207 5.19 -13.74 1.19
C ASN A 207 5.75 -14.49 2.41
N GLY A 208 5.20 -15.67 2.71
CA GLY A 208 5.59 -16.50 3.85
C GLY A 208 4.66 -16.30 5.05
N ASN A 209 4.88 -17.09 6.14
CA ASN A 209 3.99 -17.10 7.31
C ASN A 209 4.60 -16.48 8.57
N GLY A 210 5.80 -15.91 8.46
CA GLY A 210 6.46 -15.18 9.54
C GLY A 210 5.90 -13.78 9.72
N SER A 211 6.55 -13.01 10.60
CA SER A 211 6.22 -11.61 10.88
C SER A 211 7.31 -10.66 10.39
N LEU A 212 6.91 -9.50 9.91
CA LEU A 212 7.78 -8.41 9.47
C LEU A 212 7.34 -7.09 10.06
N THR A 213 8.26 -6.39 10.72
CA THR A 213 8.07 -4.98 11.10
C THR A 213 9.03 -4.11 10.27
N VAL A 214 8.49 -3.09 9.62
CA VAL A 214 9.25 -2.11 8.85
C VAL A 214 9.09 -0.73 9.49
N ASN A 215 10.21 -0.11 9.84
CA ASN A 215 10.25 1.24 10.39
C ASN A 215 10.89 2.18 9.38
N GLY A 216 10.07 2.90 8.61
CA GLY A 216 10.47 3.94 7.67
C GLY A 216 10.69 5.27 8.39
N ASN A 217 11.88 5.43 8.98
CA ASN A 217 12.21 6.60 9.82
C ASN A 217 12.58 7.83 9.00
N PHE A 218 12.95 7.67 7.73
CA PHE A 218 13.30 8.77 6.82
C PHE A 218 12.09 9.27 6.05
N HIS A 219 11.47 8.42 5.26
CA HIS A 219 10.35 8.81 4.38
C HIS A 219 9.33 7.68 4.23
N ASN A 220 9.40 6.82 3.19
CA ASN A 220 8.48 5.72 2.98
C ASN A 220 8.89 4.45 3.75
N GLY A 221 7.93 3.57 4.01
CA GLY A 221 8.20 2.26 4.61
C GLY A 221 8.74 1.29 3.57
N ILE A 222 7.89 0.90 2.63
CA ILE A 222 8.23 0.04 1.48
C ILE A 222 7.86 0.79 0.21
N ASP A 223 8.80 0.92 -0.71
CA ASP A 223 8.60 1.63 -1.97
C ASP A 223 9.20 0.84 -3.13
N THR A 224 8.43 0.65 -4.19
CA THR A 224 8.93 0.07 -5.45
C THR A 224 8.54 0.95 -6.63
N SER A 225 9.45 1.04 -7.59
CA SER A 225 9.19 1.77 -8.84
C SER A 225 8.21 1.04 -9.77
N ASN A 226 7.90 -0.24 -9.48
CA ASN A 226 7.00 -1.07 -10.26
C ASN A 226 5.87 -1.62 -9.35
N ASP A 227 5.59 -2.93 -9.43
CA ASP A 227 4.54 -3.60 -8.67
C ASP A 227 5.00 -3.99 -7.26
N LEU A 228 4.18 -3.68 -6.26
CA LEU A 228 4.27 -4.22 -4.90
C LEU A 228 3.17 -5.25 -4.67
N LYS A 229 3.54 -6.50 -4.35
CA LYS A 229 2.59 -7.58 -4.05
C LYS A 229 2.77 -8.09 -2.62
N LEU A 230 1.69 -8.08 -1.84
CA LEU A 230 1.63 -8.66 -0.50
C LEU A 230 0.77 -9.91 -0.56
N VAL A 231 1.41 -11.07 -0.40
CA VAL A 231 0.77 -12.38 -0.63
C VAL A 231 0.33 -13.03 0.68
N SER A 232 1.16 -12.96 1.71
CA SER A 232 0.89 -13.56 3.02
C SER A 232 1.83 -13.01 4.09
N GLY A 233 1.68 -13.45 5.34
CA GLY A 233 2.47 -13.03 6.49
C GLY A 233 1.77 -12.04 7.40
N THR A 234 2.40 -11.73 8.53
CA THR A 234 1.98 -10.66 9.43
C THR A 234 2.92 -9.48 9.23
N ILE A 235 2.42 -8.41 8.61
CA ILE A 235 3.24 -7.27 8.17
C ILE A 235 2.79 -6.01 8.88
N ASN A 236 3.72 -5.35 9.56
CA ASN A 236 3.50 -4.06 10.22
C ASN A 236 4.47 -3.03 9.64
N VAL A 237 3.94 -1.94 9.07
CA VAL A 237 4.76 -0.88 8.46
C VAL A 237 4.41 0.47 9.08
N ILE A 238 5.42 1.13 9.60
CA ILE A 238 5.31 2.48 10.14
C ILE A 238 6.23 3.38 9.34
N ALA A 239 5.73 4.47 8.80
CA ALA A 239 6.51 5.38 7.97
C ALA A 239 6.20 6.86 8.24
N LYS A 240 7.15 7.74 7.94
CA LYS A 240 6.95 9.19 8.05
C LYS A 240 6.16 9.77 6.88
N ASN A 241 6.16 9.08 5.74
CA ASN A 241 5.39 9.44 4.56
C ASN A 241 4.44 8.29 4.21
N HIS A 242 4.48 7.70 3.03
CA HIS A 242 3.62 6.58 2.69
C HIS A 242 4.13 5.28 3.33
N ALA A 243 3.22 4.49 3.94
CA ALA A 243 3.65 3.22 4.52
C ALA A 243 3.99 2.21 3.42
N LEU A 244 3.13 2.06 2.42
CA LEU A 244 3.35 1.21 1.24
C LEU A 244 3.21 2.04 -0.03
N LYS A 245 4.19 1.91 -0.93
CA LYS A 245 4.14 2.53 -2.24
C LYS A 245 4.58 1.54 -3.33
N GLY A 246 3.77 1.43 -4.38
CA GLY A 246 4.11 0.75 -5.62
C GLY A 246 3.70 1.65 -6.76
N ASN A 247 4.65 2.17 -7.54
CA ASN A 247 4.30 3.15 -8.56
C ASN A 247 3.31 2.58 -9.57
N ASP A 248 3.57 1.37 -10.07
CA ASP A 248 2.70 0.71 -11.05
C ASP A 248 1.46 0.10 -10.39
N SER A 249 1.64 -0.61 -9.26
CA SER A 249 0.52 -1.09 -8.45
C SER A 249 0.92 -1.45 -7.03
N VAL A 250 -0.09 -1.44 -6.14
CA VAL A 250 -0.04 -2.16 -4.87
C VAL A 250 -1.16 -3.20 -4.85
N SER A 251 -0.80 -4.47 -4.62
CA SER A 251 -1.74 -5.58 -4.64
C SER A 251 -1.64 -6.43 -3.38
N VAL A 252 -2.79 -6.71 -2.74
CA VAL A 252 -2.91 -7.52 -1.53
C VAL A 252 -3.70 -8.78 -1.83
N PHE A 253 -3.09 -9.95 -1.63
CA PHE A 253 -3.71 -11.25 -1.87
C PHE A 253 -4.01 -12.01 -0.59
N GLY A 254 -3.40 -11.61 0.52
CA GLY A 254 -3.57 -12.27 1.82
C GLY A 254 -2.72 -11.66 2.92
N GLY A 255 -2.68 -12.35 4.07
CA GLY A 255 -1.93 -11.92 5.24
C GLY A 255 -2.72 -11.02 6.18
N SER A 256 -2.05 -10.59 7.24
CA SER A 256 -2.54 -9.59 8.21
C SER A 256 -1.60 -8.39 8.14
N ILE A 257 -2.09 -7.29 7.58
CA ILE A 257 -1.27 -6.13 7.24
C ILE A 257 -1.79 -4.94 8.04
N THR A 258 -0.89 -4.32 8.80
CA THR A 258 -1.13 -3.07 9.52
C THR A 258 -0.19 -2.01 9.00
N VAL A 259 -0.71 -0.87 8.58
CA VAL A 259 0.09 0.24 8.09
C VAL A 259 -0.20 1.52 8.83
N ASN A 260 0.83 2.31 9.07
CA ASN A 260 0.73 3.63 9.67
C ASN A 260 1.59 4.60 8.84
N GLY A 261 0.93 5.40 8.00
CA GLY A 261 1.55 6.43 7.16
C GLY A 261 1.45 7.81 7.78
N GLY A 262 2.55 8.54 7.80
CA GLY A 262 2.55 9.96 8.16
C GLY A 262 1.96 10.86 7.05
N ASN A 263 1.70 10.31 5.89
CA ASN A 263 0.88 10.84 4.79
C ASN A 263 -0.10 9.73 4.40
N ASP A 264 -0.12 9.21 3.17
CA ASP A 264 -1.02 8.12 2.79
C ASP A 264 -0.62 6.78 3.42
N GLY A 265 -1.60 5.93 3.69
CA GLY A 265 -1.33 4.56 4.09
C GLY A 265 -0.72 3.76 2.93
N ILE A 266 -1.39 3.78 1.77
CA ILE A 266 -0.99 3.09 0.55
C ILE A 266 -1.08 4.04 -0.64
N LYS A 267 -0.06 3.99 -1.52
CA LYS A 267 -0.02 4.83 -2.71
C LYS A 267 0.38 4.09 -3.97
N SER A 268 -0.31 4.39 -5.09
CA SER A 268 0.10 4.01 -6.45
C SER A 268 -0.10 5.18 -7.40
N ASP A 269 0.98 5.66 -8.02
CA ASP A 269 1.00 6.99 -8.64
C ASP A 269 1.52 7.06 -10.09
N THR A 270 1.66 5.93 -10.79
CA THR A 270 1.98 5.96 -12.22
C THR A 270 0.80 6.48 -13.02
N GLU A 271 1.01 7.64 -13.65
CA GLU A 271 0.02 8.33 -14.48
C GLU A 271 0.30 8.10 -15.97
N GLY A 272 -0.77 8.06 -16.78
CA GLY A 272 -0.70 8.05 -18.25
C GLY A 272 -0.30 6.72 -18.88
N GLU A 273 -0.03 5.67 -18.10
CA GLU A 273 0.30 4.34 -18.58
C GLU A 273 -0.85 3.36 -18.32
N ALA A 274 -1.35 2.74 -19.40
CA ALA A 274 -2.43 1.74 -19.28
C ALA A 274 -2.01 0.52 -18.45
N GLY A 275 -2.85 0.11 -17.51
CA GLY A 275 -2.59 -1.03 -16.64
C GLY A 275 -1.72 -0.72 -15.41
N LYS A 276 -1.45 0.55 -15.12
CA LYS A 276 -0.67 0.99 -13.98
C LYS A 276 -1.43 2.01 -13.12
N GLY A 277 -0.83 2.38 -11.98
CA GLY A 277 -1.38 3.36 -11.06
C GLY A 277 -2.60 2.86 -10.28
N PHE A 278 -2.66 1.58 -9.90
CA PHE A 278 -3.84 1.00 -9.25
C PHE A 278 -3.54 0.33 -7.91
N PHE A 279 -4.60 0.22 -7.10
CA PHE A 279 -4.65 -0.67 -5.93
C PHE A 279 -5.60 -1.84 -6.21
N TYR A 280 -5.17 -3.04 -5.83
CA TYR A 280 -5.98 -4.26 -5.92
C TYR A 280 -5.92 -5.08 -4.62
N MET A 281 -7.07 -5.58 -4.16
CA MET A 281 -7.12 -6.49 -3.03
C MET A 281 -8.05 -7.67 -3.32
N ASN A 282 -7.55 -8.87 -3.06
CA ASN A 282 -8.29 -10.12 -3.20
C ASN A 282 -8.01 -11.07 -2.03
N GLY A 283 -8.08 -10.58 -0.83
CA GLY A 283 -7.94 -11.37 0.40
C GLY A 283 -7.13 -10.69 1.50
N GLY A 284 -7.08 -11.34 2.67
CA GLY A 284 -6.36 -10.86 3.84
C GLY A 284 -7.11 -9.82 4.66
N THR A 285 -6.40 -9.26 5.63
CA THR A 285 -6.87 -8.15 6.46
C THR A 285 -5.90 -6.98 6.34
N LEU A 286 -6.45 -5.78 6.19
CA LEU A 286 -5.70 -4.56 6.03
C LEU A 286 -6.23 -3.50 7.01
N ASP A 287 -5.39 -3.09 7.94
CA ASP A 287 -5.67 -2.05 8.93
C ASP A 287 -4.80 -0.83 8.64
N ILE A 288 -5.44 0.28 8.27
CA ILE A 288 -4.76 1.47 7.77
C ILE A 288 -4.97 2.63 8.74
N THR A 289 -3.87 3.16 9.24
CA THR A 289 -3.81 4.48 9.87
C THR A 289 -3.03 5.41 8.96
N ALA A 290 -3.59 6.60 8.65
CA ALA A 290 -2.91 7.58 7.80
C ALA A 290 -3.24 9.01 8.25
N ALA A 291 -2.29 9.92 8.05
CA ALA A 291 -2.51 11.34 8.33
C ALA A 291 -3.12 12.09 7.12
N ASP A 292 -3.21 11.43 5.98
CA ASP A 292 -3.87 11.88 4.77
C ASP A 292 -4.81 10.75 4.28
N ASP A 293 -4.69 10.28 3.06
CA ASP A 293 -5.55 9.23 2.50
C ASP A 293 -5.18 7.82 2.98
N GLY A 294 -6.20 6.97 3.14
CA GLY A 294 -5.98 5.56 3.43
C GLY A 294 -5.33 4.83 2.26
N ILE A 295 -5.97 4.89 1.11
CA ILE A 295 -5.47 4.34 -0.17
C ILE A 295 -5.62 5.40 -1.23
N GLN A 296 -4.51 5.81 -1.84
CA GLN A 296 -4.47 6.70 -3.00
C GLN A 296 -4.00 5.93 -4.24
N ALA A 297 -4.76 6.02 -5.32
CA ALA A 297 -4.41 5.43 -6.61
C ALA A 297 -4.83 6.34 -7.77
N ILE A 298 -4.08 6.33 -8.88
CA ILE A 298 -4.41 7.17 -10.04
C ILE A 298 -5.51 6.52 -10.90
N SER A 299 -5.37 5.24 -11.25
CA SER A 299 -6.24 4.63 -12.27
C SER A 299 -7.43 3.88 -11.70
N SER A 300 -7.25 3.09 -10.65
CA SER A 300 -8.36 2.38 -9.99
C SER A 300 -8.03 1.87 -8.60
N ILE A 301 -9.05 1.76 -7.76
CA ILE A 301 -9.05 1.01 -6.51
C ILE A 301 -10.08 -0.11 -6.67
N ARG A 302 -9.63 -1.37 -6.57
CA ARG A 302 -10.49 -2.54 -6.66
C ARG A 302 -10.27 -3.48 -5.49
N ILE A 303 -11.35 -3.81 -4.78
CA ILE A 303 -11.33 -4.74 -3.65
C ILE A 303 -12.37 -5.82 -3.91
N ASP A 304 -11.92 -7.02 -4.28
CA ASP A 304 -12.77 -8.17 -4.58
C ASP A 304 -13.13 -8.96 -3.32
N SER A 305 -12.19 -9.07 -2.37
CA SER A 305 -12.40 -9.78 -1.10
C SER A 305 -11.40 -9.34 -0.03
N GLY A 306 -11.61 -9.80 1.22
CA GLY A 306 -10.78 -9.46 2.37
C GLY A 306 -11.52 -8.56 3.37
N SER A 307 -10.79 -7.87 4.22
CA SER A 307 -11.34 -6.90 5.18
C SER A 307 -10.41 -5.71 5.29
N VAL A 308 -10.94 -4.51 5.14
CA VAL A 308 -10.18 -3.27 5.30
C VAL A 308 -10.81 -2.42 6.39
N SER A 309 -9.99 -1.90 7.30
CA SER A 309 -10.39 -0.87 8.26
C SER A 309 -9.51 0.38 8.09
N PHE A 310 -10.15 1.54 8.24
CA PHE A 310 -9.52 2.84 8.05
C PHE A 310 -9.60 3.70 9.31
N HIS A 311 -8.45 4.29 9.66
CA HIS A 311 -8.28 5.30 10.71
C HIS A 311 -7.51 6.46 10.12
N VAL A 312 -8.16 7.28 9.30
CA VAL A 312 -7.53 8.29 8.44
C VAL A 312 -8.03 9.70 8.77
N GLN A 313 -7.26 10.72 8.39
CA GLN A 313 -7.63 12.12 8.63
C GLN A 313 -8.30 12.78 7.44
N ASP A 314 -8.09 12.25 6.22
CA ASP A 314 -8.78 12.69 5.01
C ASP A 314 -9.59 11.53 4.41
N ASP A 315 -9.42 11.15 3.16
CA ASP A 315 -10.24 10.16 2.50
C ASP A 315 -9.80 8.72 2.81
N ALA A 316 -10.77 7.82 3.07
CA ALA A 316 -10.47 6.39 3.19
C ALA A 316 -9.89 5.83 1.88
N THR A 317 -10.42 6.30 0.74
CA THR A 317 -9.95 5.94 -0.60
C THR A 317 -10.03 7.15 -1.52
N ASN A 318 -8.93 7.48 -2.20
CA ASN A 318 -8.81 8.57 -3.16
C ASN A 318 -8.33 8.02 -4.51
N CYS A 319 -9.09 8.28 -5.58
CA CYS A 319 -8.78 7.75 -6.91
C CYS A 319 -9.30 8.67 -8.01
N ASP A 320 -8.44 9.01 -8.98
CA ASP A 320 -8.84 9.81 -10.15
C ASP A 320 -9.70 9.00 -11.12
N GLY A 321 -9.60 7.68 -11.09
CA GLY A 321 -10.32 6.78 -11.99
C GLY A 321 -11.53 6.09 -11.33
N SER A 322 -11.52 4.78 -11.21
CA SER A 322 -12.65 3.99 -10.73
C SER A 322 -12.40 3.35 -9.35
N ILE A 323 -13.42 3.37 -8.50
CA ILE A 323 -13.42 2.64 -7.23
C ILE A 323 -14.49 1.55 -7.29
N ALA A 324 -14.10 0.30 -7.03
CA ALA A 324 -14.98 -0.86 -7.02
C ALA A 324 -14.70 -1.73 -5.80
N ILE A 325 -15.65 -1.82 -4.88
CA ILE A 325 -15.51 -2.54 -3.61
C ILE A 325 -16.66 -3.54 -3.49
N ALA A 326 -16.33 -4.81 -3.24
CA ALA A 326 -17.32 -5.84 -2.96
C ALA A 326 -18.03 -5.60 -1.63
N GLU A 327 -19.25 -6.11 -1.49
CA GLU A 327 -20.09 -5.93 -0.30
C GLU A 327 -19.43 -6.55 0.96
N GLY A 328 -19.49 -5.82 2.09
CA GLY A 328 -19.05 -6.29 3.41
C GLY A 328 -17.55 -6.27 3.66
N VAL A 329 -16.77 -5.70 2.77
CA VAL A 329 -15.29 -5.69 2.83
C VAL A 329 -14.75 -4.55 3.68
N VAL A 330 -15.39 -3.38 3.69
CA VAL A 330 -14.90 -2.17 4.37
C VAL A 330 -15.63 -1.92 5.68
N LYS A 331 -14.86 -1.51 6.72
CA LYS A 331 -15.35 -1.16 8.06
C LYS A 331 -14.88 0.22 8.47
#